data_972d78041da1b4196a88a5bff3492b1b
#
_entry.id   972d78041da1b4196a88a5bff3492b1b
#
_cell.length_a   1.000
_cell.length_b   1.000
_cell.length_c   1.000
_cell.angle_alpha   90.00
_cell.angle_beta   90.00
_cell.angle_gamma   90.00
#
_symmetry.space_group_name_H-M   'P 1'
#
loop_
_entity.id
_entity.type
_entity.pdbx_description
1 polymer ?
#
loop_
_entity_poly.entity_id
_entity_poly.type
_entity_poly.pdbx_seq_one_letter_code
_entity_poly.pdbx_strand_id
1 'polypeptide(L)'
;MSHTQENKEVTIVFYIHESVDIVSREQIQNQLLKANGIVSVEFDHFRPHLLCVEYIPTLIQSSLIMSHLVEHNLHPHLVVGI
;
A
#
# COMPACT_ATOMS: atom_id res chain seq x y z
N MET A 1 16.15 -13.47 23.76
CA MET A 1 15.80 -13.17 23.31
C MET A 1 15.10 -12.84 22.57
N SER A 2 14.82 -12.77 22.22
CA SER A 2 14.21 -12.47 21.69
C SER A 2 13.78 -12.29 20.82
N HIS A 3 13.70 -12.24 20.33
CA HIS A 3 13.34 -12.02 19.48
C HIS A 3 12.36 -11.56 18.99
N THR A 4 12.34 -11.26 18.57
CA THR A 4 11.04 -10.82 18.26
C THR A 4 10.84 -10.47 16.82
N GLN A 5 9.69 -10.80 16.30
CA GLN A 5 9.41 -10.69 14.87
C GLN A 5 8.19 -9.84 14.57
N GLU A 6 7.66 -9.20 15.58
CA GLU A 6 6.37 -8.54 15.44
C GLU A 6 6.43 -7.33 14.55
N ASN A 7 7.61 -6.76 14.31
CA ASN A 7 7.73 -5.55 13.49
C ASN A 7 8.32 -5.84 12.12
N LYS A 8 8.22 -7.08 11.70
CA LYS A 8 8.71 -7.46 10.38
C LYS A 8 7.85 -6.84 9.29
N GLU A 9 8.50 -6.22 8.32
CA GLU A 9 7.82 -5.59 7.19
C GLU A 9 7.60 -6.58 6.07
N VAL A 10 6.48 -6.45 5.40
CA VAL A 10 6.19 -7.22 4.18
C VAL A 10 5.72 -6.26 3.11
N THR A 11 5.80 -6.71 1.87
CA THR A 11 5.43 -5.89 0.71
C THR A 11 4.21 -6.48 0.03
N ILE A 12 3.29 -5.62 -0.34
CA ILE A 12 2.14 -6.00 -1.14
C ILE A 12 2.11 -5.09 -2.36
N VAL A 13 1.75 -5.66 -3.51
CA VAL A 13 1.68 -4.91 -4.76
C VAL A 13 0.28 -5.00 -5.32
N PHE A 14 -0.29 -3.85 -5.64
CA PHE A 14 -1.60 -3.74 -6.27
C PHE A 14 -1.47 -3.23 -7.69
N TYR A 15 -2.32 -3.73 -8.56
CA TYR A 15 -2.55 -3.12 -9.86
C TYR A 15 -3.76 -2.21 -9.74
N ILE A 16 -3.56 -0.93 -10.02
CA ILE A 16 -4.63 0.06 -9.95
C ILE A 16 -5.17 0.25 -11.36
N HIS A 17 -6.46 -0.03 -11.53
CA HIS A 17 -7.08 0.02 -12.85
C HIS A 17 -7.07 1.43 -13.44
N GLU A 18 -7.28 2.43 -12.61
CA GLU A 18 -7.38 3.82 -13.04
C GLU A 18 -6.01 4.39 -13.38
N SER A 19 -5.99 5.37 -14.28
CA SER A 19 -4.81 6.19 -14.50
C SER A 19 -4.82 7.32 -13.47
N VAL A 20 -3.79 7.36 -12.64
CA VAL A 20 -3.72 8.33 -11.55
C VAL A 20 -2.63 9.35 -11.89
N ASP A 21 -2.99 10.62 -11.88
CA ASP A 21 -2.00 11.66 -12.16
C ASP A 21 -1.07 11.87 -10.97
N ILE A 22 -0.02 12.66 -11.17
CA ILE A 22 1.03 12.82 -10.17
C ILE A 22 0.49 13.41 -8.88
N VAL A 23 -0.38 14.40 -8.98
CA VAL A 23 -0.93 15.05 -7.78
C VAL A 23 -1.77 14.06 -6.98
N SER A 24 -2.62 13.30 -7.69
CA SER A 24 -3.45 12.30 -7.02
C SER A 24 -2.64 11.18 -6.41
N ARG A 25 -1.54 10.77 -7.08
CA ARG A 25 -0.64 9.76 -6.51
C ARG A 25 -0.06 10.23 -5.19
N GLU A 26 0.39 11.48 -5.13
CA GLU A 26 0.94 12.03 -3.90
C GLU A 26 -0.10 12.06 -2.79
N GLN A 27 -1.34 12.42 -3.12
CA GLN A 27 -2.42 12.43 -2.13
C GLN A 27 -2.69 11.03 -1.59
N ILE A 28 -2.74 10.04 -2.48
CA ILE A 28 -2.96 8.65 -2.07
C ILE A 28 -1.83 8.18 -1.19
N GLN A 29 -0.59 8.44 -1.59
CA GLN A 29 0.58 8.06 -0.80
C GLN A 29 0.54 8.67 0.58
N ASN A 30 0.26 9.96 0.66
CA ASN A 30 0.23 10.67 1.93
C ASN A 30 -0.91 10.18 2.83
N GLN A 31 -2.05 9.88 2.25
CA GLN A 31 -3.18 9.36 3.03
C GLN A 31 -2.88 7.99 3.60
N LEU A 32 -2.32 7.10 2.79
CA LEU A 32 -1.98 5.76 3.27
C LEU A 32 -0.90 5.82 4.34
N LEU A 33 0.08 6.70 4.18
CA LEU A 33 1.17 6.81 5.15
C LEU A 33 0.71 7.26 6.52
N LYS A 34 -0.47 7.83 6.62
CA LYS A 34 -1.03 8.22 7.93
C LYS A 34 -1.49 7.02 8.74
N ALA A 35 -1.73 5.88 8.11
CA ALA A 35 -2.20 4.71 8.83
C ALA A 35 -1.05 4.07 9.59
N ASN A 36 -1.32 3.71 10.85
CA ASN A 36 -0.32 3.05 11.67
C ASN A 36 0.01 1.69 11.08
N GLY A 37 1.29 1.43 10.87
CA GLY A 37 1.76 0.16 10.32
C GLY A 37 2.15 0.24 8.86
N ILE A 38 1.84 1.33 8.17
CA ILE A 38 2.29 1.55 6.80
C ILE A 38 3.68 2.16 6.86
N VAL A 39 4.65 1.51 6.21
CA VAL A 39 6.04 1.94 6.20
C VAL A 39 6.34 2.79 4.97
N SER A 40 5.91 2.33 3.80
CA SER A 40 6.14 3.09 2.57
C SER A 40 5.04 2.79 1.56
N VAL A 41 4.79 3.77 0.71
CA VAL A 41 3.79 3.67 -0.36
C VAL A 41 4.40 4.31 -1.59
N GLU A 42 4.44 3.56 -2.68
CA GLU A 42 5.15 4.03 -3.86
C GLU A 42 4.50 3.48 -5.13
N PHE A 43 4.16 4.37 -6.06
CA PHE A 43 3.81 3.93 -7.41
C PHE A 43 5.09 3.60 -8.16
N ASP A 44 5.05 2.51 -8.93
CA ASP A 44 6.21 2.10 -9.71
C ASP A 44 6.52 3.16 -10.77
N HIS A 45 7.80 3.51 -10.85
CA HIS A 45 8.26 4.56 -11.75
C HIS A 45 8.03 4.17 -13.23
N PHE A 46 8.22 2.93 -13.57
CA PHE A 46 8.10 2.45 -14.95
C PHE A 46 6.73 1.86 -15.27
N ARG A 47 5.98 1.48 -14.26
CA ARG A 47 4.66 0.87 -14.40
C ARG A 47 3.70 1.58 -13.47
N PRO A 48 3.20 2.74 -13.89
CA PRO A 48 2.47 3.62 -12.97
C PRO A 48 1.16 3.06 -12.44
N HIS A 49 0.68 1.95 -13.01
CA HIS A 49 -0.50 1.28 -12.45
C HIS A 49 -0.15 0.37 -11.26
N LEU A 50 1.14 0.12 -11.01
CA LEU A 50 1.55 -0.72 -9.90
C LEU A 50 1.84 0.13 -8.68
N LEU A 51 1.19 -0.23 -7.58
CA LEU A 51 1.37 0.44 -6.30
C LEU A 51 1.98 -0.55 -5.32
N CYS A 52 3.16 -0.21 -4.81
CA CYS A 52 3.87 -1.03 -3.84
C CYS A 52 3.69 -0.44 -2.45
N VAL A 53 3.28 -1.27 -1.50
CA VAL A 53 3.07 -0.84 -0.14
C VAL A 53 3.86 -1.77 0.79
N GLU A 54 4.74 -1.19 1.61
CA GLU A 54 5.38 -1.91 2.69
C GLU A 54 4.64 -1.63 3.97
N TYR A 55 4.33 -2.68 4.71
CA TYR A 55 3.55 -2.53 5.93
C TYR A 55 3.95 -3.57 6.95
N ILE A 56 3.55 -3.34 8.18
CA ILE A 56 3.83 -4.25 9.30
C ILE A 56 2.53 -5.00 9.61
N PRO A 57 2.45 -6.29 9.26
CA PRO A 57 1.18 -7.01 9.34
C PRO A 57 0.65 -7.20 10.75
N THR A 58 1.48 -7.05 11.76
CA THR A 58 0.99 -7.07 13.14
C THR A 58 0.28 -5.78 13.53
N LEU A 59 0.44 -4.72 12.74
CA LEU A 59 -0.18 -3.42 13.01
C LEU A 59 -1.33 -3.10 12.09
N ILE A 60 -1.32 -3.60 10.85
CA ILE A 60 -2.38 -3.31 9.89
C ILE A 60 -2.56 -4.50 8.96
N GLN A 61 -3.80 -4.79 8.61
CA GLN A 61 -4.14 -5.88 7.70
C GLN A 61 -4.16 -5.39 6.26
N SER A 62 -3.77 -6.26 5.33
CA SER A 62 -3.78 -5.91 3.91
C SER A 62 -5.18 -5.55 3.42
N SER A 63 -6.21 -6.18 3.98
CA SER A 63 -7.59 -5.86 3.61
C SER A 63 -7.95 -4.41 3.93
N LEU A 64 -7.38 -3.86 5.01
CA LEU A 64 -7.62 -2.47 5.35
C LEU A 64 -6.92 -1.53 4.37
N ILE A 65 -5.73 -1.92 3.92
CA ILE A 65 -5.02 -1.15 2.88
C ILE A 65 -5.86 -1.10 1.62
N MET A 66 -6.40 -2.24 1.22
CA MET A 66 -7.27 -2.30 0.04
C MET A 66 -8.51 -1.41 0.23
N SER A 67 -9.09 -1.42 1.42
CA SER A 67 -10.26 -0.58 1.71
C SER A 67 -9.94 0.90 1.54
N HIS A 68 -8.76 1.33 1.99
CA HIS A 68 -8.35 2.72 1.80
C HIS A 68 -8.29 3.09 0.33
N LEU A 69 -7.77 2.19 -0.50
CA LEU A 69 -7.70 2.45 -1.94
C LEU A 69 -9.09 2.54 -2.55
N VAL A 70 -9.99 1.67 -2.14
CA VAL A 70 -11.37 1.71 -2.62
C VAL A 70 -12.06 3.01 -2.21
N GLU A 71 -11.77 3.52 -1.04
CA GLU A 71 -12.32 4.80 -0.58
C GLU A 71 -11.88 5.96 -1.44
N HIS A 72 -10.75 5.83 -2.12
CA HIS A 72 -10.26 6.84 -3.06
C HIS A 72 -10.84 6.62 -4.48
N ASN A 73 -11.87 5.80 -4.60
CA ASN A 73 -12.51 5.48 -5.87
C ASN A 73 -11.58 4.74 -6.84
N LEU A 74 -10.64 3.98 -6.29
CA LEU A 74 -9.75 3.16 -7.08
C LEU A 74 -10.24 1.73 -7.10
N HIS A 75 -9.79 0.99 -8.12
CA HIS A 75 -10.12 -0.43 -8.25
C HIS A 75 -8.83 -1.24 -8.22
N PRO A 76 -8.32 -1.53 -7.00
CA PRO A 76 -7.08 -2.26 -6.87
C PRO A 76 -7.28 -3.75 -7.09
N HIS A 77 -6.30 -4.37 -7.74
CA HIS A 77 -6.22 -5.81 -7.87
C HIS A 77 -4.92 -6.27 -7.23
N LEU A 78 -5.00 -7.24 -6.36
CA LEU A 78 -3.81 -7.78 -5.72
C LEU A 78 -2.97 -8.52 -6.75
N VAL A 79 -1.72 -8.13 -6.90
CA VAL A 79 -0.79 -8.77 -7.81
C VAL A 79 0.16 -9.68 -7.03
N VAL A 80 0.78 -9.12 -5.99
CA VAL A 80 1.71 -9.84 -5.12
C VAL A 80 1.41 -9.44 -3.70
N GLY A 81 1.39 -10.43 -2.81
CA GLY A 81 1.18 -10.13 -1.41
C GLY A 81 1.43 -11.34 -0.55
N ILE A 82 1.48 -11.09 0.73
CA ILE A 82 1.71 -12.13 1.72
C ILE A 82 0.55 -12.21 2.66
#